data_11618b34b083b6788197cf3f6ff5984e
#
_entry.id   11618b34b083b6788197cf3f6ff5984e
#
_cell.length_a   1.000
_cell.length_b   1.000
_cell.length_c   1.000
_cell.angle_alpha   90.00
_cell.angle_beta   90.00
_cell.angle_gamma   90.00
#
_symmetry.space_group_name_H-M   'P 1'
#
loop_
_entity.id
_entity.type
_entity.pdbx_description
1 polymer ?
#
loop_
_entity_poly.entity_id
_entity_poly.type
_entity_poly.pdbx_seq_one_letter_code
_entity_poly.pdbx_strand_id
1 'polypeptide(L)'
;MRHGNVPERVELLVIGAGLAGLACARRAHDEGIDVLVLDAADAVGGRIRTDVIDGFRLDRGFQVLLTAYDELHAQVDLDSLDLRAFKPGSTIWNGRSLETLGDPFRNPSAALASARARVGSLDDKLRVARLRRRLLASPAEDAFEGPERSTLDELRAEGFSEAFIDQFFRPFLGGVFLERDLETSASLFRYYFRCFAAGDAAVPAEGMQRLPEAMAEPLEGRILLETSARTISDGQVTLDDGSTIAAGQIVLAADAHAAAELGGTSPPDFKPTITSYYSARSAPVTEALLVLDGEGSGPANHVGVMSHVSSAYAPAGQHLIAVSGVGEAAQDAASFPKAAQAQLTRWFGPEVERWDHIKTYEIPYALPRHPAGFTEHRPPRRAANGAWLAGDYTDFGAIQGALRSGRTIAESLMQHLAEVPQ
;
A
#
# COMPACT_ATOMS: atom_id res chain seq x y z
N MET A 1 10.09 -20.76 -16.05
CA MET A 1 10.93 -20.59 -17.27
C MET A 1 12.35 -20.94 -16.91
N ARG A 2 13.05 -21.73 -17.74
CA ARG A 2 14.41 -22.21 -17.45
C ARG A 2 15.35 -21.02 -17.35
N HIS A 3 16.36 -21.09 -16.46
CA HIS A 3 17.46 -20.14 -16.28
C HIS A 3 17.91 -19.56 -17.63
N GLY A 4 17.47 -18.34 -17.94
CA GLY A 4 18.04 -17.58 -19.04
C GLY A 4 19.52 -17.40 -18.74
N ASN A 5 20.35 -17.36 -19.80
CA ASN A 5 21.78 -17.19 -19.64
C ASN A 5 22.01 -15.85 -18.90
N VAL A 6 22.48 -15.91 -17.65
CA VAL A 6 22.78 -14.71 -16.84
C VAL A 6 23.88 -13.93 -17.61
N PRO A 7 23.67 -12.67 -18.02
CA PRO A 7 24.67 -11.92 -18.76
C PRO A 7 25.89 -11.63 -17.86
N GLU A 8 27.06 -11.63 -18.44
CA GLU A 8 28.31 -11.29 -17.71
C GLU A 8 28.36 -9.82 -17.30
N ARG A 9 27.70 -8.94 -18.07
CA ARG A 9 27.71 -7.48 -17.84
C ARG A 9 26.44 -6.82 -18.33
N VAL A 10 26.02 -5.78 -17.61
CA VAL A 10 24.91 -4.85 -17.95
C VAL A 10 25.28 -3.41 -17.59
N GLU A 11 24.62 -2.42 -18.20
CA GLU A 11 24.82 -1.01 -17.81
C GLU A 11 24.16 -0.70 -16.48
N LEU A 12 22.94 -1.21 -16.27
CA LEU A 12 22.15 -1.03 -15.05
C LEU A 12 21.62 -2.38 -14.53
N LEU A 13 21.94 -2.70 -13.30
CA LEU A 13 21.36 -3.83 -12.59
C LEU A 13 20.45 -3.35 -11.48
N VAL A 14 19.17 -3.76 -11.53
CA VAL A 14 18.16 -3.48 -10.51
C VAL A 14 17.89 -4.74 -9.70
N ILE A 15 18.06 -4.69 -8.39
CA ILE A 15 17.80 -5.82 -7.48
C ILE A 15 16.49 -5.57 -6.76
N GLY A 16 15.47 -6.35 -7.14
CA GLY A 16 14.10 -6.25 -6.68
C GLY A 16 13.13 -5.82 -7.78
N ALA A 17 12.15 -6.67 -8.10
CA ALA A 17 11.06 -6.43 -9.06
C ALA A 17 9.76 -5.97 -8.38
N GLY A 18 9.86 -5.27 -7.25
CA GLY A 18 8.77 -4.49 -6.67
C GLY A 18 8.48 -3.22 -7.47
N LEU A 19 7.44 -2.45 -7.11
CA LEU A 19 7.05 -1.25 -7.87
C LEU A 19 8.20 -0.24 -8.05
N ALA A 20 9.04 -0.04 -7.03
CA ALA A 20 10.17 0.89 -7.13
C ALA A 20 11.23 0.40 -8.14
N GLY A 21 11.54 -0.90 -8.11
CA GLY A 21 12.49 -1.49 -9.06
C GLY A 21 11.96 -1.47 -10.49
N LEU A 22 10.70 -1.82 -10.69
CA LEU A 22 10.04 -1.77 -12.00
C LEU A 22 9.96 -0.34 -12.53
N ALA A 23 9.62 0.65 -11.69
CA ALA A 23 9.60 2.06 -12.07
C ALA A 23 10.99 2.57 -12.49
N CYS A 24 12.03 2.18 -11.75
CA CYS A 24 13.42 2.52 -12.10
C CYS A 24 13.85 1.86 -13.42
N ALA A 25 13.61 0.56 -13.54
CA ALA A 25 14.02 -0.20 -14.74
C ALA A 25 13.31 0.29 -15.99
N ARG A 26 11.99 0.55 -15.94
CA ARG A 26 11.25 1.09 -17.09
C ARG A 26 11.78 2.46 -17.50
N ARG A 27 11.94 3.38 -16.53
CA ARG A 27 12.43 4.73 -16.84
C ARG A 27 13.82 4.71 -17.49
N ALA A 28 14.70 3.81 -17.03
CA ALA A 28 16.02 3.63 -17.65
C ALA A 28 15.93 2.98 -19.03
N HIS A 29 15.07 1.96 -19.18
CA HIS A 29 14.84 1.27 -20.45
C HIS A 29 14.29 2.20 -21.53
N ASP A 30 13.34 3.08 -21.18
CA ASP A 30 12.75 4.06 -22.09
C ASP A 30 13.80 5.06 -22.65
N GLU A 31 14.89 5.27 -21.93
CA GLU A 31 16.04 6.09 -22.35
C GLU A 31 17.14 5.26 -23.06
N GLY A 32 16.88 3.98 -23.31
CA GLY A 32 17.79 3.11 -24.08
C GLY A 32 18.93 2.49 -23.27
N ILE A 33 18.90 2.56 -21.92
CA ILE A 33 19.91 1.95 -21.05
C ILE A 33 19.70 0.43 -21.05
N ASP A 34 20.78 -0.35 -21.16
CA ASP A 34 20.74 -1.80 -21.02
C ASP A 34 20.53 -2.19 -19.55
N VAL A 35 19.26 -2.50 -19.21
CA VAL A 35 18.82 -2.80 -17.84
C VAL A 35 18.50 -4.28 -17.67
N LEU A 36 18.90 -4.83 -16.53
CA LEU A 36 18.47 -6.15 -16.04
C LEU A 36 17.87 -6.00 -14.64
N VAL A 37 16.77 -6.68 -14.39
CA VAL A 37 16.12 -6.75 -13.08
C VAL A 37 16.27 -8.17 -12.53
N LEU A 38 16.68 -8.30 -11.26
CA LEU A 38 16.70 -9.55 -10.52
C LEU A 38 15.65 -9.53 -9.43
N ASP A 39 14.96 -10.64 -9.21
CA ASP A 39 14.13 -10.84 -8.04
C ASP A 39 14.24 -12.28 -7.52
N ALA A 40 14.35 -12.42 -6.21
CA ALA A 40 14.42 -13.72 -5.53
C ALA A 40 13.08 -14.47 -5.56
N ALA A 41 11.97 -13.76 -5.77
CA ALA A 41 10.62 -14.34 -5.81
C ALA A 41 10.29 -14.97 -7.16
N ASP A 42 9.22 -15.76 -7.16
CA ASP A 42 8.66 -16.46 -8.33
C ASP A 42 7.85 -15.55 -9.27
N ALA A 43 7.57 -14.30 -8.85
CA ALA A 43 6.85 -13.32 -9.65
C ALA A 43 7.18 -11.88 -9.23
N VAL A 44 6.93 -10.92 -10.12
CA VAL A 44 7.08 -9.49 -9.86
C VAL A 44 6.06 -8.98 -8.83
N GLY A 45 6.33 -7.81 -8.23
CA GLY A 45 5.39 -7.07 -7.38
C GLY A 45 5.86 -6.86 -5.94
N GLY A 46 6.80 -7.66 -5.44
CA GLY A 46 7.26 -7.56 -4.05
C GLY A 46 6.10 -7.73 -3.05
N ARG A 47 5.71 -6.68 -2.34
CA ARG A 47 4.56 -6.69 -1.42
C ARG A 47 3.19 -6.69 -2.12
N ILE A 48 3.12 -6.33 -3.41
CA ILE A 48 1.87 -6.32 -4.18
C ILE A 48 1.73 -7.63 -4.94
N ARG A 49 1.08 -8.59 -4.30
CA ARG A 49 0.88 -9.95 -4.80
C ARG A 49 -0.55 -10.40 -4.54
N THR A 50 -1.07 -11.26 -5.43
CA THR A 50 -2.39 -11.89 -5.29
C THR A 50 -2.23 -13.39 -5.45
N ASP A 51 -2.66 -14.16 -4.46
CA ASP A 51 -2.72 -15.63 -4.53
C ASP A 51 -4.10 -16.06 -5.01
N VAL A 52 -4.17 -17.13 -5.81
CA VAL A 52 -5.44 -17.77 -6.19
C VAL A 52 -5.57 -19.09 -5.43
N ILE A 53 -6.60 -19.18 -4.57
CA ILE A 53 -6.88 -20.35 -3.74
C ILE A 53 -8.35 -20.74 -3.94
N ASP A 54 -8.61 -21.93 -4.43
CA ASP A 54 -9.96 -22.46 -4.68
C ASP A 54 -10.87 -21.50 -5.47
N GLY A 55 -10.28 -20.73 -6.39
CA GLY A 55 -10.97 -19.74 -7.22
C GLY A 55 -11.17 -18.37 -6.56
N PHE A 56 -10.77 -18.20 -5.30
CA PHE A 56 -10.70 -16.88 -4.64
C PHE A 56 -9.38 -16.19 -4.95
N ARG A 57 -9.42 -14.89 -5.15
CA ARG A 57 -8.23 -14.03 -5.28
C ARG A 57 -7.96 -13.32 -3.98
N LEU A 58 -6.84 -13.64 -3.36
CA LEU A 58 -6.42 -13.11 -2.06
C LEU A 58 -5.19 -12.24 -2.26
N ASP A 59 -5.34 -10.95 -2.15
CA ASP A 59 -4.18 -10.05 -2.09
C ASP A 59 -3.39 -10.34 -0.82
N ARG A 60 -2.05 -10.30 -0.88
CA ARG A 60 -1.20 -10.56 0.28
C ARG A 60 -1.26 -9.39 1.26
N GLY A 61 -2.31 -9.37 2.08
CA GLY A 61 -2.78 -8.26 2.89
C GLY A 61 -3.84 -7.43 2.16
N PHE A 62 -4.68 -6.72 2.93
CA PHE A 62 -5.65 -5.81 2.34
C PHE A 62 -4.93 -4.61 1.69
N GLN A 63 -5.13 -4.42 0.42
CA GLN A 63 -4.48 -3.38 -0.38
C GLN A 63 -5.49 -2.68 -1.27
N VAL A 64 -5.28 -1.39 -1.50
CA VAL A 64 -5.98 -0.58 -2.50
C VAL A 64 -4.98 0.39 -3.15
N LEU A 65 -5.25 0.81 -4.36
CA LEU A 65 -4.61 1.96 -4.97
C LEU A 65 -5.54 3.17 -4.93
N LEU A 66 -4.97 4.37 -4.88
CA LEU A 66 -5.74 5.62 -5.02
C LEU A 66 -5.58 6.13 -6.45
N THR A 67 -6.70 6.28 -7.14
CA THR A 67 -6.67 6.74 -8.54
C THR A 67 -6.19 8.19 -8.69
N ALA A 68 -6.02 8.92 -7.60
CA ALA A 68 -5.44 10.27 -7.59
C ALA A 68 -3.90 10.29 -7.48
N TYR A 69 -3.23 9.15 -7.54
CA TYR A 69 -1.76 9.09 -7.52
C TYR A 69 -1.18 9.51 -8.88
N ASP A 70 -0.43 10.61 -8.90
CA ASP A 70 0.14 11.17 -10.13
C ASP A 70 1.15 10.23 -10.80
N GLU A 71 2.01 9.57 -10.00
CA GLU A 71 2.99 8.61 -10.52
C GLU A 71 2.30 7.38 -11.14
N LEU A 72 1.15 7.00 -10.63
CA LEU A 72 0.37 5.90 -11.20
C LEU A 72 -0.11 6.26 -12.61
N HIS A 73 -0.66 7.47 -12.79
CA HIS A 73 -1.06 7.99 -14.10
C HIS A 73 0.11 8.16 -15.07
N ALA A 74 1.26 8.57 -14.55
CA ALA A 74 2.45 8.81 -15.38
C ALA A 74 3.10 7.51 -15.86
N GLN A 75 2.94 6.41 -15.13
CA GLN A 75 3.71 5.18 -15.36
C GLN A 75 2.86 3.98 -15.77
N VAL A 76 1.54 4.03 -15.63
CA VAL A 76 0.66 2.88 -15.90
C VAL A 76 -0.55 3.31 -16.71
N ASP A 77 -0.88 2.54 -17.74
CA ASP A 77 -2.17 2.65 -18.40
C ASP A 77 -3.26 2.07 -17.50
N LEU A 78 -4.03 2.93 -16.83
CA LEU A 78 -5.04 2.54 -15.87
C LEU A 78 -6.22 1.79 -16.52
N ASP A 79 -6.49 2.02 -17.79
CA ASP A 79 -7.56 1.31 -18.52
C ASP A 79 -7.21 -0.17 -18.66
N SER A 80 -5.92 -0.51 -18.76
CA SER A 80 -5.45 -1.89 -18.84
C SER A 80 -5.66 -2.71 -17.54
N LEU A 81 -5.84 -2.03 -16.40
CA LEU A 81 -6.02 -2.66 -15.10
C LEU A 81 -7.47 -3.07 -14.79
N ASP A 82 -8.45 -2.60 -15.58
CA ASP A 82 -9.89 -2.81 -15.30
C ASP A 82 -10.24 -2.48 -13.82
N LEU A 83 -10.00 -1.24 -13.41
CA LEU A 83 -10.12 -0.82 -12.01
C LEU A 83 -11.57 -0.88 -11.52
N ARG A 84 -11.74 -1.42 -10.32
CA ARG A 84 -12.99 -1.52 -9.58
C ARG A 84 -12.90 -0.71 -8.29
N ALA A 85 -13.76 0.28 -8.15
CA ALA A 85 -13.71 1.22 -7.03
C ALA A 85 -14.60 0.80 -5.86
N PHE A 86 -14.13 1.05 -4.66
CA PHE A 86 -14.99 1.12 -3.49
C PHE A 86 -15.93 2.32 -3.63
N LYS A 87 -17.12 2.22 -3.04
CA LYS A 87 -17.99 3.38 -2.91
C LYS A 87 -17.36 4.42 -1.98
N PRO A 88 -17.51 5.74 -2.28
CA PRO A 88 -16.95 6.78 -1.44
C PRO A 88 -17.70 6.87 -0.11
N GLY A 89 -16.98 6.57 0.98
CA GLY A 89 -17.51 6.53 2.33
C GLY A 89 -17.08 5.28 3.10
N SER A 90 -17.67 5.09 4.27
CA SER A 90 -17.43 3.92 5.13
C SER A 90 -18.67 3.60 5.96
N THR A 91 -18.82 2.35 6.33
CA THR A 91 -19.75 1.92 7.38
C THR A 91 -18.94 1.77 8.67
N ILE A 92 -19.46 2.24 9.80
CA ILE A 92 -18.75 2.31 11.08
C ILE A 92 -19.55 1.56 12.13
N TRP A 93 -18.94 0.58 12.77
CA TRP A 93 -19.47 -0.02 13.99
C TRP A 93 -19.19 0.91 15.16
N ASN A 94 -20.24 1.47 15.76
CA ASN A 94 -20.13 2.44 16.86
C ASN A 94 -20.30 1.83 18.27
N GLY A 95 -20.21 0.50 18.37
CA GLY A 95 -20.45 -0.27 19.60
C GLY A 95 -21.91 -0.73 19.80
N ARG A 96 -22.85 -0.27 18.93
CA ARG A 96 -24.29 -0.60 19.01
C ARG A 96 -24.93 -0.94 17.67
N SER A 97 -24.53 -0.22 16.62
CA SER A 97 -25.10 -0.32 15.27
C SER A 97 -24.06 0.01 14.22
N LEU A 98 -24.33 -0.43 13.01
CA LEU A 98 -23.58 -0.03 11.83
C LEU A 98 -24.18 1.29 11.31
N GLU A 99 -23.34 2.32 11.23
CA GLU A 99 -23.69 3.65 10.75
C GLU A 99 -22.90 3.98 9.48
N THR A 100 -23.59 4.43 8.43
CA THR A 100 -22.92 4.75 7.17
C THR A 100 -22.63 6.24 7.06
N LEU A 101 -21.35 6.57 6.86
CA LEU A 101 -20.86 7.88 6.44
C LEU A 101 -20.45 7.82 4.97
N GLY A 102 -21.29 8.31 4.08
CA GLY A 102 -20.96 8.49 2.67
C GLY A 102 -20.36 9.87 2.39
N ASP A 103 -19.63 10.01 1.30
CA ASP A 103 -19.17 11.31 0.81
C ASP A 103 -20.29 12.03 0.05
N PRO A 104 -20.91 13.08 0.63
CA PRO A 104 -22.03 13.78 0.00
C PRO A 104 -21.61 14.59 -1.24
N PHE A 105 -20.34 14.88 -1.43
CA PHE A 105 -19.83 15.60 -2.61
C PHE A 105 -19.76 14.69 -3.84
N ARG A 106 -19.56 13.40 -3.62
CA ARG A 106 -19.46 12.40 -4.68
C ARG A 106 -20.76 11.59 -4.84
N ASN A 107 -21.52 11.46 -3.75
CA ASN A 107 -22.84 10.84 -3.74
C ASN A 107 -23.82 11.70 -2.94
N PRO A 108 -24.53 12.66 -3.57
CA PRO A 108 -25.48 13.54 -2.87
C PRO A 108 -26.60 12.81 -2.14
N SER A 109 -27.00 11.60 -2.59
CA SER A 109 -28.01 10.80 -1.89
C SER A 109 -27.55 10.31 -0.51
N ALA A 110 -26.24 10.23 -0.27
CA ALA A 110 -25.67 9.87 1.03
C ALA A 110 -25.72 11.00 2.06
N ALA A 111 -25.97 12.26 1.64
CA ALA A 111 -25.91 13.43 2.52
C ALA A 111 -26.83 13.32 3.74
N LEU A 112 -28.09 12.91 3.53
CA LEU A 112 -29.08 12.80 4.59
C LEU A 112 -28.75 11.65 5.56
N ALA A 113 -28.32 10.51 5.04
CA ALA A 113 -27.89 9.37 5.85
C ALA A 113 -26.67 9.74 6.69
N SER A 114 -25.66 10.36 6.06
CA SER A 114 -24.44 10.83 6.73
C SER A 114 -24.71 11.88 7.82
N ALA A 115 -25.64 12.80 7.56
CA ALA A 115 -26.04 13.81 8.57
C ALA A 115 -26.71 13.17 9.80
N ARG A 116 -27.46 12.07 9.61
CA ARG A 116 -28.18 11.36 10.69
C ARG A 116 -27.34 10.30 11.39
N ALA A 117 -26.24 9.86 10.78
CA ALA A 117 -25.37 8.84 11.35
C ALA A 117 -24.86 9.27 12.74
N ARG A 118 -24.90 8.34 13.70
CA ARG A 118 -24.49 8.56 15.10
C ARG A 118 -22.99 8.37 15.28
N VAL A 119 -22.21 9.03 14.43
CA VAL A 119 -20.75 9.08 14.43
C VAL A 119 -20.34 10.55 14.40
N GLY A 120 -19.72 11.01 15.48
CA GLY A 120 -19.38 12.42 15.64
C GLY A 120 -20.57 13.37 15.66
N SER A 121 -20.28 14.66 15.75
CA SER A 121 -21.24 15.74 15.70
C SER A 121 -21.48 16.23 14.27
N LEU A 122 -22.52 17.08 14.07
CA LEU A 122 -22.70 17.76 12.79
C LEU A 122 -21.54 18.73 12.51
N ASP A 123 -20.96 19.35 13.55
CA ASP A 123 -19.80 20.24 13.41
C ASP A 123 -18.56 19.47 12.92
N ASP A 124 -18.33 18.26 13.42
CA ASP A 124 -17.25 17.40 12.90
C ASP A 124 -17.42 17.13 11.40
N LYS A 125 -18.63 16.80 10.96
CA LYS A 125 -18.94 16.55 9.54
C LYS A 125 -18.73 17.80 8.67
N LEU A 126 -19.06 18.98 9.19
CA LEU A 126 -18.78 20.26 8.51
C LEU A 126 -17.27 20.56 8.46
N ARG A 127 -16.51 20.18 9.50
CA ARG A 127 -15.03 20.28 9.50
C ARG A 127 -14.41 19.39 8.44
N VAL A 128 -14.88 18.16 8.28
CA VAL A 128 -14.44 17.27 7.17
C VAL A 128 -14.66 17.96 5.82
N ALA A 129 -15.82 18.59 5.60
CA ALA A 129 -16.11 19.29 4.35
C ALA A 129 -15.18 20.50 4.11
N ARG A 130 -14.85 21.27 5.18
CA ARG A 130 -13.91 22.40 5.10
C ARG A 130 -12.49 21.90 4.82
N LEU A 131 -12.03 20.88 5.53
CA LEU A 131 -10.73 20.24 5.34
C LEU A 131 -10.59 19.76 3.89
N ARG A 132 -11.57 18.99 3.40
CA ARG A 132 -11.63 18.52 2.01
C ARG A 132 -11.47 19.66 1.01
N ARG A 133 -12.29 20.72 1.16
CA ARG A 133 -12.23 21.88 0.25
C ARG A 133 -10.87 22.56 0.27
N ARG A 134 -10.27 22.73 1.45
CA ARG A 134 -8.95 23.36 1.61
C ARG A 134 -7.86 22.51 0.91
N LEU A 135 -7.83 21.19 1.17
CA LEU A 135 -6.79 20.32 0.60
C LEU A 135 -6.93 20.16 -0.93
N LEU A 136 -8.14 20.23 -1.47
CA LEU A 136 -8.35 20.18 -2.92
C LEU A 136 -8.04 21.51 -3.62
N ALA A 137 -7.94 22.62 -2.89
CA ALA A 137 -7.62 23.92 -3.47
C ALA A 137 -6.12 24.12 -3.76
N SER A 138 -5.26 23.23 -3.27
CA SER A 138 -3.81 23.28 -3.43
C SER A 138 -3.27 22.05 -4.19
N PRO A 139 -2.10 22.12 -4.82
CA PRO A 139 -1.38 20.95 -5.35
C PRO A 139 -1.17 19.87 -4.29
N ALA A 140 -0.90 18.62 -4.73
CA ALA A 140 -0.72 17.51 -3.79
C ALA A 140 0.58 17.67 -2.96
N GLU A 141 1.59 18.28 -3.55
CA GLU A 141 2.91 18.52 -2.95
C GLU A 141 2.82 19.48 -1.76
N ASP A 142 1.89 20.44 -1.77
CA ASP A 142 1.67 21.39 -0.67
C ASP A 142 1.26 20.67 0.63
N ALA A 143 0.81 19.42 0.55
CA ALA A 143 0.55 18.59 1.72
C ALA A 143 1.78 18.39 2.60
N PHE A 144 2.98 18.41 2.00
CA PHE A 144 4.26 18.28 2.70
C PHE A 144 4.81 19.61 3.22
N GLU A 145 4.16 20.72 2.89
CA GLU A 145 4.44 22.03 3.45
C GLU A 145 3.57 22.27 4.69
N GLY A 146 4.10 22.93 5.68
CA GLY A 146 3.35 23.28 6.89
C GLY A 146 3.91 22.61 8.14
N PRO A 147 3.22 22.78 9.31
CA PRO A 147 3.74 22.32 10.58
C PRO A 147 3.96 20.81 10.61
N GLU A 148 5.15 20.40 11.02
CA GLU A 148 5.47 19.00 11.29
C GLU A 148 4.97 18.62 12.70
N ARG A 149 3.96 17.76 12.74
CA ARG A 149 3.34 17.22 13.94
C ARG A 149 2.69 15.86 13.64
N SER A 150 2.22 15.17 14.66
CA SER A 150 1.47 13.94 14.49
C SER A 150 0.11 14.19 13.80
N THR A 151 -0.42 13.18 13.14
CA THR A 151 -1.79 13.22 12.61
C THR A 151 -2.81 13.49 13.70
N LEU A 152 -2.62 12.92 14.91
CA LEU A 152 -3.50 13.17 16.05
C LEU A 152 -3.53 14.67 16.43
N ASP A 153 -2.36 15.28 16.53
CA ASP A 153 -2.26 16.72 16.87
C ASP A 153 -2.83 17.61 15.76
N GLU A 154 -2.69 17.20 14.49
CA GLU A 154 -3.31 17.88 13.36
C GLU A 154 -4.84 17.84 13.46
N LEU A 155 -5.44 16.68 13.72
CA LEU A 155 -6.88 16.51 13.84
C LEU A 155 -7.45 17.33 15.03
N ARG A 156 -6.75 17.38 16.15
CA ARG A 156 -7.10 18.21 17.30
C ARG A 156 -7.01 19.70 16.96
N ALA A 157 -5.96 20.12 16.27
CA ALA A 157 -5.79 21.50 15.83
C ALA A 157 -6.85 21.93 14.80
N GLU A 158 -7.32 21.01 13.95
CA GLU A 158 -8.49 21.22 13.06
C GLU A 158 -9.81 21.33 13.86
N GLY A 159 -9.79 21.01 15.16
CA GLY A 159 -10.90 21.11 16.08
C GLY A 159 -11.88 19.95 16.06
N PHE A 160 -11.49 18.79 15.51
CA PHE A 160 -12.31 17.58 15.59
C PHE A 160 -12.50 17.13 17.03
N SER A 161 -13.69 16.63 17.36
CA SER A 161 -13.97 16.06 18.68
C SER A 161 -13.23 14.74 18.87
N GLU A 162 -12.79 14.43 20.10
CA GLU A 162 -12.15 13.16 20.42
C GLU A 162 -13.06 11.98 20.03
N ALA A 163 -14.37 12.12 20.24
CA ALA A 163 -15.32 11.07 19.83
C ALA A 163 -15.31 10.79 18.32
N PHE A 164 -15.17 11.82 17.50
CA PHE A 164 -15.07 11.63 16.04
C PHE A 164 -13.70 11.10 15.63
N ILE A 165 -12.63 11.54 16.28
CA ILE A 165 -11.29 11.01 16.08
C ILE A 165 -11.30 9.51 16.39
N ASP A 166 -11.83 9.08 17.52
CA ASP A 166 -11.84 7.68 17.92
C ASP A 166 -12.74 6.81 17.03
N GLN A 167 -13.94 7.29 16.72
CA GLN A 167 -14.91 6.49 15.97
C GLN A 167 -14.64 6.41 14.47
N PHE A 168 -14.04 7.44 13.88
CA PHE A 168 -13.82 7.51 12.43
C PHE A 168 -12.35 7.55 12.06
N PHE A 169 -11.59 8.56 12.53
CA PHE A 169 -10.22 8.73 12.03
C PHE A 169 -9.28 7.62 12.46
N ARG A 170 -9.36 7.13 13.72
CA ARG A 170 -8.49 6.03 14.18
C ARG A 170 -8.69 4.75 13.37
N PRO A 171 -9.89 4.22 13.14
CA PRO A 171 -10.01 3.02 12.34
C PRO A 171 -9.78 3.27 10.83
N PHE A 172 -10.16 4.42 10.30
CA PHE A 172 -9.93 4.77 8.90
C PHE A 172 -8.43 4.95 8.60
N LEU A 173 -7.79 5.87 9.30
CA LEU A 173 -6.35 6.11 9.14
C LEU A 173 -5.52 4.96 9.71
N GLY A 174 -6.04 4.22 10.67
CA GLY A 174 -5.44 2.99 11.16
C GLY A 174 -5.23 1.96 10.05
N GLY A 175 -6.16 1.85 9.12
CA GLY A 175 -6.00 1.03 7.91
C GLY A 175 -4.99 1.60 6.92
N VAL A 176 -4.85 2.93 6.84
CA VAL A 176 -3.91 3.62 5.93
C VAL A 176 -2.48 3.60 6.50
N PHE A 177 -2.34 3.88 7.80
CA PHE A 177 -1.03 4.04 8.46
C PHE A 177 -0.55 2.79 9.19
N LEU A 178 -1.38 1.74 9.25
CA LEU A 178 -1.16 0.50 9.99
C LEU A 178 -0.89 0.73 11.49
N GLU A 179 -1.53 1.77 12.05
CA GLU A 179 -1.47 2.12 13.47
C GLU A 179 -2.73 2.87 13.91
N ARG A 180 -3.16 2.69 15.15
CA ARG A 180 -4.33 3.40 15.68
C ARG A 180 -3.97 4.66 16.49
N ASP A 181 -2.71 4.83 16.85
CA ASP A 181 -2.24 5.95 17.69
C ASP A 181 -2.17 7.28 16.93
N LEU A 182 -2.15 7.22 15.59
CA LEU A 182 -2.08 8.39 14.70
C LEU A 182 -0.80 9.22 14.91
N GLU A 183 0.32 8.53 15.19
CA GLU A 183 1.65 9.14 15.32
C GLU A 183 2.28 9.52 13.98
N THR A 184 1.79 8.90 12.89
CA THR A 184 2.25 9.23 11.54
C THR A 184 2.13 10.72 11.25
N SER A 185 3.09 11.28 10.52
CA SER A 185 3.17 12.70 10.17
C SER A 185 1.87 13.24 9.57
N ALA A 186 1.49 14.44 10.00
CA ALA A 186 0.36 15.18 9.46
C ALA A 186 0.50 15.51 7.98
N SER A 187 1.71 15.60 7.45
CA SER A 187 1.94 15.80 6.01
C SER A 187 1.40 14.63 5.20
N LEU A 188 1.62 13.38 5.65
CA LEU A 188 1.04 12.19 5.04
C LEU A 188 -0.49 12.13 5.22
N PHE A 189 -1.02 12.52 6.38
CA PHE A 189 -2.45 12.64 6.56
C PHE A 189 -3.07 13.60 5.53
N ARG A 190 -2.52 14.80 5.38
CA ARG A 190 -2.99 15.79 4.41
C ARG A 190 -2.93 15.24 2.99
N TYR A 191 -1.83 14.60 2.62
CA TYR A 191 -1.63 13.99 1.30
C TYR A 191 -2.65 12.90 1.00
N TYR A 192 -2.77 11.89 1.87
CA TYR A 192 -3.70 10.79 1.63
C TYR A 192 -5.16 11.24 1.67
N PHE A 193 -5.52 12.13 2.62
CA PHE A 193 -6.87 12.65 2.70
C PHE A 193 -7.26 13.41 1.43
N ARG A 194 -6.32 14.19 0.87
CA ARG A 194 -6.49 14.83 -0.44
C ARG A 194 -6.68 13.80 -1.55
N CYS A 195 -5.88 12.75 -1.60
CA CYS A 195 -6.02 11.70 -2.61
C CYS A 195 -7.37 10.99 -2.53
N PHE A 196 -7.85 10.64 -1.33
CA PHE A 196 -9.20 10.09 -1.13
C PHE A 196 -10.31 11.07 -1.54
N ALA A 197 -10.08 12.38 -1.36
CA ALA A 197 -11.04 13.39 -1.76
C ALA A 197 -11.06 13.66 -3.27
N ALA A 198 -9.94 13.45 -3.97
CA ALA A 198 -9.75 13.74 -5.38
C ALA A 198 -10.06 12.53 -6.29
N GLY A 199 -9.85 11.31 -5.80
CA GLY A 199 -9.98 10.08 -6.58
C GLY A 199 -10.67 8.95 -5.81
N ASP A 200 -10.62 7.75 -6.39
CA ASP A 200 -11.20 6.54 -5.84
C ASP A 200 -10.15 5.68 -5.13
N ALA A 201 -10.58 4.97 -4.09
CA ALA A 201 -9.88 3.77 -3.64
C ALA A 201 -10.36 2.60 -4.51
N ALA A 202 -9.44 1.97 -5.21
CA ALA A 202 -9.76 0.94 -6.20
C ALA A 202 -8.79 -0.25 -6.12
N VAL A 203 -9.21 -1.35 -6.74
CA VAL A 203 -8.39 -2.53 -7.00
C VAL A 203 -8.54 -2.91 -8.47
N PRO A 204 -7.50 -3.50 -9.11
CA PRO A 204 -7.70 -4.17 -10.39
C PRO A 204 -8.72 -5.30 -10.26
N ALA A 205 -9.53 -5.53 -11.29
CA ALA A 205 -10.62 -6.51 -11.25
C ALA A 205 -10.15 -7.91 -10.85
N GLU A 206 -8.93 -8.29 -11.23
CA GLU A 206 -8.36 -9.61 -11.00
C GLU A 206 -7.29 -9.66 -9.89
N GLY A 207 -7.24 -8.67 -9.00
CA GLY A 207 -6.33 -8.59 -7.88
C GLY A 207 -5.18 -7.60 -8.09
N MET A 208 -4.57 -7.20 -7.01
CA MET A 208 -3.54 -6.14 -7.00
C MET A 208 -2.28 -6.52 -7.80
N GLN A 209 -1.99 -7.81 -7.98
CA GLN A 209 -0.88 -8.33 -8.79
C GLN A 209 -0.88 -7.79 -10.22
N ARG A 210 -2.05 -7.45 -10.79
CA ARG A 210 -2.15 -6.89 -12.15
C ARG A 210 -1.36 -5.60 -12.33
N LEU A 211 -1.21 -4.80 -11.28
CA LEU A 211 -0.44 -3.56 -11.33
C LEU A 211 1.05 -3.80 -11.64
N PRO A 212 1.81 -4.57 -10.82
CA PRO A 212 3.22 -4.85 -11.15
C PRO A 212 3.37 -5.68 -12.43
N GLU A 213 2.43 -6.54 -12.80
CA GLU A 213 2.46 -7.26 -14.08
C GLU A 213 2.42 -6.29 -15.27
N ALA A 214 1.47 -5.34 -15.29
CA ALA A 214 1.39 -4.32 -16.33
C ALA A 214 2.66 -3.44 -16.40
N MET A 215 3.28 -3.19 -15.26
CA MET A 215 4.56 -2.47 -15.23
C MET A 215 5.73 -3.30 -15.77
N ALA A 216 5.68 -4.61 -15.64
CA ALA A 216 6.74 -5.50 -16.12
C ALA A 216 6.67 -5.80 -17.62
N GLU A 217 5.51 -5.66 -18.25
CA GLU A 217 5.31 -5.97 -19.69
C GLU A 217 6.37 -5.33 -20.62
N PRO A 218 6.71 -4.04 -20.50
CA PRO A 218 7.74 -3.43 -21.36
C PRO A 218 9.16 -3.94 -21.10
N LEU A 219 9.38 -4.66 -19.99
CA LEU A 219 10.65 -5.23 -19.58
C LEU A 219 10.73 -6.74 -19.87
N GLU A 220 9.90 -7.26 -20.77
CA GLU A 220 9.92 -8.70 -21.12
C GLU A 220 11.32 -9.13 -21.56
N GLY A 221 11.80 -10.26 -21.01
CA GLY A 221 13.14 -10.78 -21.25
C GLY A 221 14.27 -10.07 -20.48
N ARG A 222 13.96 -9.02 -19.70
CA ARG A 222 14.92 -8.27 -18.88
C ARG A 222 14.71 -8.45 -17.37
N ILE A 223 13.84 -9.38 -16.97
CA ILE A 223 13.58 -9.71 -15.57
C ILE A 223 13.93 -11.18 -15.33
N LEU A 224 14.84 -11.44 -14.41
CA LEU A 224 15.19 -12.76 -13.94
C LEU A 224 14.58 -12.98 -12.55
N LEU A 225 13.54 -13.78 -12.49
CA LEU A 225 12.89 -14.24 -11.26
C LEU A 225 13.66 -15.44 -10.67
N GLU A 226 13.35 -15.79 -9.41
CA GLU A 226 14.00 -16.87 -8.66
C GLU A 226 15.53 -16.72 -8.67
N THR A 227 16.01 -15.43 -8.70
CA THR A 227 17.43 -15.10 -8.83
C THR A 227 17.81 -14.12 -7.71
N SER A 228 18.48 -14.64 -6.69
CA SER A 228 18.87 -13.88 -5.50
C SER A 228 20.29 -13.31 -5.63
N ALA A 229 20.41 -12.01 -5.36
CA ALA A 229 21.72 -11.38 -5.15
C ALA A 229 22.21 -11.68 -3.74
N ARG A 230 23.45 -12.14 -3.62
CA ARG A 230 24.10 -12.52 -2.36
C ARG A 230 25.04 -11.45 -1.81
N THR A 231 25.86 -10.85 -2.67
CA THR A 231 26.82 -9.81 -2.28
C THR A 231 27.04 -8.82 -3.42
N ILE A 232 27.45 -7.61 -3.04
CA ILE A 232 27.82 -6.54 -3.98
C ILE A 232 29.21 -6.03 -3.58
N SER A 233 30.16 -6.08 -4.52
CA SER A 233 31.51 -5.54 -4.34
C SER A 233 32.07 -5.06 -5.68
N ASP A 234 32.70 -3.90 -5.69
CA ASP A 234 33.46 -3.36 -6.83
C ASP A 234 32.69 -3.35 -8.17
N GLY A 235 31.39 -3.00 -8.12
CA GLY A 235 30.54 -2.98 -9.32
C GLY A 235 30.12 -4.37 -9.82
N GLN A 236 30.34 -5.41 -9.01
CA GLN A 236 29.96 -6.78 -9.30
C GLN A 236 28.94 -7.31 -8.30
N VAL A 237 27.91 -7.99 -8.78
CA VAL A 237 26.91 -8.70 -7.98
C VAL A 237 27.16 -10.19 -8.08
N THR A 238 27.33 -10.87 -6.95
CA THR A 238 27.40 -12.32 -6.86
C THR A 238 26.02 -12.86 -6.52
N LEU A 239 25.54 -13.85 -7.26
CA LEU A 239 24.27 -14.53 -7.04
C LEU A 239 24.43 -15.73 -6.08
N ASP A 240 23.31 -16.27 -5.60
CA ASP A 240 23.31 -17.40 -4.67
C ASP A 240 23.90 -18.68 -5.29
N ASP A 241 23.80 -18.86 -6.60
CA ASP A 241 24.42 -19.99 -7.33
C ASP A 241 25.92 -19.82 -7.57
N GLY A 242 26.51 -18.70 -7.17
CA GLY A 242 27.91 -18.34 -7.32
C GLY A 242 28.26 -17.66 -8.65
N SER A 243 27.32 -17.50 -9.56
CA SER A 243 27.53 -16.70 -10.77
C SER A 243 27.65 -15.21 -10.45
N THR A 244 28.22 -14.43 -11.36
CA THR A 244 28.48 -13.02 -11.14
C THR A 244 28.04 -12.18 -12.33
N ILE A 245 27.53 -10.97 -12.04
CA ILE A 245 27.15 -9.96 -13.04
C ILE A 245 27.93 -8.68 -12.76
N ALA A 246 28.71 -8.19 -13.71
CA ALA A 246 29.30 -6.89 -13.66
C ALA A 246 28.26 -5.82 -14.07
N ALA A 247 28.12 -4.76 -13.30
CA ALA A 247 27.16 -3.69 -13.59
C ALA A 247 27.82 -2.32 -13.58
N GLY A 248 27.48 -1.49 -14.55
CA GLY A 248 27.92 -0.09 -14.58
C GLY A 248 27.31 0.70 -13.41
N GLN A 249 26.04 0.45 -13.12
CA GLN A 249 25.33 0.98 -11.95
C GLN A 249 24.46 -0.11 -11.31
N ILE A 250 24.26 -0.03 -9.99
CA ILE A 250 23.46 -0.98 -9.22
C ILE A 250 22.41 -0.20 -8.44
N VAL A 251 21.14 -0.65 -8.52
CA VAL A 251 20.01 -0.14 -7.73
C VAL A 251 19.48 -1.26 -6.85
N LEU A 252 19.49 -1.01 -5.54
CA LEU A 252 18.85 -1.85 -4.52
C LEU A 252 17.39 -1.39 -4.36
N ALA A 253 16.47 -2.13 -4.96
CA ALA A 253 15.03 -1.91 -4.90
C ALA A 253 14.28 -3.11 -4.26
N ALA A 254 15.01 -3.97 -3.55
CA ALA A 254 14.50 -5.05 -2.73
C ALA A 254 13.73 -4.50 -1.50
N ASP A 255 13.16 -5.38 -0.68
CA ASP A 255 12.66 -4.96 0.62
C ASP A 255 13.77 -4.29 1.45
N ALA A 256 13.38 -3.41 2.39
CA ALA A 256 14.35 -2.56 3.07
C ALA A 256 15.40 -3.33 3.90
N HIS A 257 15.08 -4.54 4.39
CA HIS A 257 16.01 -5.37 5.16
C HIS A 257 17.03 -6.02 4.24
N ALA A 258 16.59 -6.62 3.13
CA ALA A 258 17.50 -7.19 2.12
C ALA A 258 18.36 -6.08 1.47
N ALA A 259 17.78 -4.92 1.19
CA ALA A 259 18.52 -3.77 0.67
C ALA A 259 19.57 -3.25 1.67
N ALA A 260 19.26 -3.24 2.96
CA ALA A 260 20.18 -2.84 4.01
C ALA A 260 21.33 -3.84 4.19
N GLU A 261 21.04 -5.14 4.15
CA GLU A 261 22.05 -6.19 4.21
C GLU A 261 23.00 -6.11 3.02
N LEU A 262 22.47 -6.08 1.80
CA LEU A 262 23.27 -5.97 0.57
C LEU A 262 24.04 -4.64 0.47
N GLY A 263 23.47 -3.57 1.01
CA GLY A 263 24.02 -2.22 0.93
C GLY A 263 24.97 -1.84 2.08
N GLY A 264 25.05 -2.66 3.14
CA GLY A 264 25.83 -2.36 4.35
C GLY A 264 25.25 -1.18 5.14
N THR A 265 23.92 -1.07 5.24
CA THR A 265 23.21 -0.02 5.98
C THR A 265 22.26 -0.65 7.01
N SER A 266 21.53 0.18 7.77
CA SER A 266 20.48 -0.29 8.67
C SER A 266 19.10 -0.06 8.03
N PRO A 267 18.17 -1.03 8.12
CA PRO A 267 16.82 -0.83 7.63
C PRO A 267 16.06 0.16 8.52
N PRO A 268 15.10 0.92 7.97
CA PRO A 268 14.20 1.73 8.78
C PRO A 268 13.19 0.84 9.53
N ASP A 269 12.52 1.42 10.53
CA ASP A 269 11.44 0.75 11.24
C ASP A 269 10.20 0.59 10.34
N PHE A 270 9.51 -0.53 10.52
CA PHE A 270 8.27 -0.86 9.84
C PHE A 270 7.10 -1.09 10.79
N LYS A 271 5.89 -0.95 10.27
CA LYS A 271 4.65 -1.30 10.93
C LYS A 271 4.10 -2.58 10.32
N PRO A 272 3.67 -3.55 11.14
CA PRO A 272 3.06 -4.79 10.67
C PRO A 272 1.58 -4.62 10.33
N THR A 273 1.06 -5.54 9.54
CA THR A 273 -0.38 -5.76 9.37
C THR A 273 -0.68 -7.24 9.24
N ILE A 274 -1.92 -7.59 9.57
CA ILE A 274 -2.44 -8.95 9.42
C ILE A 274 -3.77 -8.88 8.68
N THR A 275 -4.02 -9.83 7.78
CA THR A 275 -5.31 -9.95 7.08
C THR A 275 -5.72 -11.40 6.99
N SER A 276 -6.91 -11.69 7.53
CA SER A 276 -7.58 -12.98 7.38
C SER A 276 -8.67 -12.89 6.33
N TYR A 277 -8.70 -13.87 5.45
CA TYR A 277 -9.71 -14.02 4.41
C TYR A 277 -10.68 -15.14 4.75
N TYR A 278 -11.97 -14.84 4.53
CA TYR A 278 -13.05 -15.78 4.74
C TYR A 278 -13.94 -15.87 3.50
N SER A 279 -14.47 -17.06 3.24
CA SER A 279 -15.58 -17.23 2.31
C SER A 279 -16.92 -17.26 3.05
N ALA A 280 -17.95 -16.73 2.40
CA ALA A 280 -19.31 -16.76 2.90
C ALA A 280 -20.30 -16.91 1.76
N ARG A 281 -21.46 -17.55 2.02
CA ARG A 281 -22.57 -17.65 1.04
C ARG A 281 -23.40 -16.38 0.95
N SER A 282 -23.41 -15.58 2.01
CA SER A 282 -24.06 -14.27 2.09
C SER A 282 -23.11 -13.22 2.60
N ALA A 283 -23.08 -12.05 1.97
CA ALA A 283 -22.26 -10.94 2.42
C ALA A 283 -22.88 -10.28 3.66
N PRO A 284 -22.04 -9.84 4.63
CA PRO A 284 -22.53 -9.19 5.86
C PRO A 284 -23.07 -7.76 5.63
N VAL A 285 -22.71 -7.15 4.51
CA VAL A 285 -23.15 -5.82 4.06
C VAL A 285 -23.52 -5.87 2.59
N THR A 286 -24.31 -4.91 2.12
CA THR A 286 -24.81 -4.88 0.73
C THR A 286 -23.98 -4.01 -0.20
N GLU A 287 -23.17 -3.12 0.36
CA GLU A 287 -22.46 -2.09 -0.40
C GLU A 287 -20.95 -2.37 -0.41
N ALA A 288 -20.28 -1.95 -1.47
CA ALA A 288 -18.82 -1.97 -1.58
C ALA A 288 -18.18 -0.85 -0.72
N LEU A 289 -18.45 -0.85 0.58
CA LEU A 289 -17.90 0.06 1.58
C LEU A 289 -17.02 -0.72 2.57
N LEU A 290 -15.96 -0.09 3.04
CA LEU A 290 -15.23 -0.61 4.20
C LEU A 290 -16.07 -0.48 5.45
N VAL A 291 -16.07 -1.52 6.29
CA VAL A 291 -16.63 -1.48 7.63
C VAL A 291 -15.50 -1.25 8.62
N LEU A 292 -15.59 -0.19 9.41
CA LEU A 292 -14.56 0.27 10.33
C LEU A 292 -14.92 -0.02 11.78
N ASP A 293 -13.93 -0.35 12.60
CA ASP A 293 -14.07 -0.51 14.06
C ASP A 293 -14.05 0.84 14.79
N GLY A 294 -15.20 1.50 14.87
CA GLY A 294 -15.33 2.73 15.64
C GLY A 294 -15.46 2.54 17.16
N GLU A 295 -15.58 1.30 17.65
CA GLU A 295 -15.56 0.97 19.08
C GLU A 295 -14.13 0.78 19.61
N GLY A 296 -13.24 0.22 18.79
CA GLY A 296 -11.84 -0.01 19.15
C GLY A 296 -11.62 -1.16 20.13
N SER A 297 -12.56 -2.09 20.23
CA SER A 297 -12.58 -3.12 21.29
C SER A 297 -12.17 -4.51 20.83
N GLY A 298 -11.56 -4.64 19.65
CA GLY A 298 -11.16 -5.96 19.13
C GLY A 298 -9.98 -5.88 18.15
N PRO A 299 -9.51 -7.05 17.67
CA PRO A 299 -8.33 -7.09 16.82
C PRO A 299 -8.59 -6.64 15.38
N ALA A 300 -9.83 -6.75 14.86
CA ALA A 300 -10.17 -6.29 13.52
C ALA A 300 -10.29 -4.77 13.49
N ASN A 301 -9.49 -4.12 12.67
CA ASN A 301 -9.54 -2.67 12.43
C ASN A 301 -10.59 -2.32 11.37
N HIS A 302 -10.65 -3.12 10.30
CA HIS A 302 -11.64 -2.94 9.22
C HIS A 302 -11.95 -4.25 8.51
N VAL A 303 -13.08 -4.24 7.80
CA VAL A 303 -13.57 -5.35 6.99
C VAL A 303 -13.93 -4.87 5.60
N GLY A 304 -13.50 -5.58 4.57
CA GLY A 304 -13.89 -5.35 3.17
C GLY A 304 -14.54 -6.59 2.57
N VAL A 305 -15.69 -6.44 1.90
CA VAL A 305 -16.26 -7.50 1.07
C VAL A 305 -15.72 -7.33 -0.34
N MET A 306 -14.60 -7.99 -0.64
CA MET A 306 -13.86 -7.81 -1.90
C MET A 306 -14.67 -8.17 -3.13
N SER A 307 -15.53 -9.19 -3.02
CA SER A 307 -16.45 -9.60 -4.09
C SER A 307 -17.56 -8.58 -4.42
N HIS A 308 -17.80 -7.58 -3.55
CA HIS A 308 -18.66 -6.44 -3.87
C HIS A 308 -17.93 -5.37 -4.67
N VAL A 309 -16.62 -5.28 -4.53
CA VAL A 309 -15.77 -4.37 -5.32
C VAL A 309 -15.53 -4.95 -6.70
N SER A 310 -15.11 -6.21 -6.77
CA SER A 310 -14.99 -6.96 -8.02
C SER A 310 -15.49 -8.40 -7.84
N SER A 311 -16.42 -8.81 -8.69
CA SER A 311 -16.94 -10.18 -8.70
C SER A 311 -15.87 -11.24 -9.00
N ALA A 312 -14.74 -10.86 -9.60
CA ALA A 312 -13.64 -11.76 -9.90
C ALA A 312 -12.86 -12.22 -8.65
N TYR A 313 -13.06 -11.57 -7.50
CA TYR A 313 -12.41 -11.96 -6.24
C TYR A 313 -12.97 -13.25 -5.61
N ALA A 314 -14.16 -13.70 -6.02
CA ALA A 314 -14.77 -14.91 -5.47
C ALA A 314 -15.45 -15.77 -6.55
N PRO A 315 -15.54 -17.09 -6.37
CA PRO A 315 -16.34 -17.95 -7.20
C PRO A 315 -17.82 -17.54 -7.18
N ALA A 316 -18.55 -17.87 -8.26
CA ALA A 316 -19.97 -17.57 -8.37
C ALA A 316 -20.77 -18.12 -7.17
N GLY A 317 -21.62 -17.28 -6.59
CA GLY A 317 -22.46 -17.64 -5.44
C GLY A 317 -21.73 -17.63 -4.09
N GLN A 318 -20.49 -17.12 -4.04
CA GLN A 318 -19.72 -16.91 -2.83
C GLN A 318 -19.24 -15.47 -2.70
N HIS A 319 -18.88 -15.08 -1.49
CA HIS A 319 -18.30 -13.79 -1.16
C HIS A 319 -16.93 -13.97 -0.52
N LEU A 320 -15.98 -13.10 -0.88
CA LEU A 320 -14.68 -12.99 -0.21
C LEU A 320 -14.71 -11.81 0.76
N ILE A 321 -14.41 -12.11 2.03
CA ILE A 321 -14.37 -11.13 3.10
C ILE A 321 -12.93 -11.03 3.61
N ALA A 322 -12.36 -9.82 3.52
CA ALA A 322 -11.06 -9.48 4.05
C ALA A 322 -11.23 -8.79 5.41
N VAL A 323 -10.56 -9.30 6.44
CA VAL A 323 -10.58 -8.76 7.81
C VAL A 323 -9.16 -8.41 8.21
N SER A 324 -8.89 -7.14 8.46
CA SER A 324 -7.53 -6.66 8.74
C SER A 324 -7.36 -6.14 10.15
N GLY A 325 -6.21 -6.48 10.74
CA GLY A 325 -5.72 -5.99 12.02
C GLY A 325 -4.44 -5.20 11.86
N VAL A 326 -4.22 -4.23 12.74
CA VAL A 326 -3.06 -3.33 12.76
C VAL A 326 -2.50 -3.20 14.18
N GLY A 327 -1.28 -2.70 14.30
CA GLY A 327 -0.62 -2.51 15.60
C GLY A 327 -0.39 -3.85 16.32
N GLU A 328 -0.76 -3.94 17.60
CA GLU A 328 -0.57 -5.15 18.40
C GLU A 328 -1.31 -6.37 17.84
N ALA A 329 -2.50 -6.17 17.27
CA ALA A 329 -3.29 -7.25 16.68
C ALA A 329 -2.58 -7.94 15.51
N ALA A 330 -1.66 -7.25 14.84
CA ALA A 330 -0.89 -7.78 13.73
C ALA A 330 0.28 -8.68 14.16
N GLN A 331 0.51 -8.86 15.46
CA GLN A 331 1.62 -9.65 16.00
C GLN A 331 1.21 -11.06 16.44
N ASP A 332 -0.08 -11.41 16.35
CA ASP A 332 -0.59 -12.71 16.77
C ASP A 332 -1.45 -13.37 15.67
N ALA A 333 -0.78 -13.90 14.67
CA ALA A 333 -1.43 -14.57 13.54
C ALA A 333 -2.18 -15.84 13.95
N ALA A 334 -1.79 -16.49 15.04
CA ALA A 334 -2.42 -17.73 15.47
C ALA A 334 -3.80 -17.50 16.10
N SER A 335 -3.97 -16.45 16.89
CA SER A 335 -5.24 -16.14 17.55
C SER A 335 -6.12 -15.19 16.76
N PHE A 336 -5.55 -14.37 15.87
CA PHE A 336 -6.26 -13.31 15.15
C PHE A 336 -7.53 -13.80 14.42
N PRO A 337 -7.53 -14.88 13.62
CA PRO A 337 -8.71 -15.28 12.87
C PRO A 337 -9.93 -15.56 13.77
N LYS A 338 -9.70 -16.27 14.88
CA LYS A 338 -10.76 -16.62 15.83
C LYS A 338 -11.26 -15.41 16.63
N ALA A 339 -10.34 -14.57 17.09
CA ALA A 339 -10.67 -13.37 17.85
C ALA A 339 -11.40 -12.33 16.97
N ALA A 340 -10.97 -12.16 15.72
CA ALA A 340 -11.66 -11.32 14.74
C ALA A 340 -13.06 -11.84 14.44
N GLN A 341 -13.24 -13.14 14.22
CA GLN A 341 -14.55 -13.74 13.98
C GLN A 341 -15.50 -13.51 15.17
N ALA A 342 -15.02 -13.64 16.40
CA ALA A 342 -15.81 -13.35 17.61
C ALA A 342 -16.22 -11.87 17.71
N GLN A 343 -15.32 -10.93 17.33
CA GLN A 343 -15.65 -9.50 17.22
C GLN A 343 -16.73 -9.26 16.16
N LEU A 344 -16.58 -9.85 14.98
CA LEU A 344 -17.49 -9.64 13.85
C LEU A 344 -18.87 -10.27 14.07
N THR A 345 -18.98 -11.31 14.91
CA THR A 345 -20.27 -11.85 15.34
C THR A 345 -21.11 -10.79 16.08
N ARG A 346 -20.47 -9.86 16.81
CA ARG A 346 -21.17 -8.72 17.43
C ARG A 346 -21.64 -7.69 16.39
N TRP A 347 -20.92 -7.53 15.29
CA TRP A 347 -21.23 -6.54 14.25
C TRP A 347 -22.32 -7.04 13.29
N PHE A 348 -22.22 -8.29 12.87
CA PHE A 348 -23.01 -8.85 11.77
C PHE A 348 -23.96 -9.98 12.21
N GLY A 349 -23.86 -10.43 13.47
CA GLY A 349 -24.69 -11.50 14.01
C GLY A 349 -24.12 -12.90 13.79
N PRO A 350 -24.88 -13.96 14.12
CA PRO A 350 -24.40 -15.34 14.17
C PRO A 350 -24.03 -15.93 12.80
N GLU A 351 -24.39 -15.29 11.71
CA GLU A 351 -23.98 -15.71 10.35
C GLU A 351 -22.46 -15.79 10.19
N VAL A 352 -21.72 -14.96 10.95
CA VAL A 352 -20.25 -14.92 10.94
C VAL A 352 -19.64 -16.25 11.35
N GLU A 353 -20.30 -17.01 12.23
CA GLU A 353 -19.84 -18.34 12.69
C GLU A 353 -19.82 -19.38 11.55
N ARG A 354 -20.51 -19.10 10.44
CA ARG A 354 -20.60 -19.97 9.26
C ARG A 354 -19.61 -19.58 8.16
N TRP A 355 -18.79 -18.57 8.40
CA TRP A 355 -17.74 -18.21 7.45
C TRP A 355 -16.60 -19.21 7.51
N ASP A 356 -16.15 -19.67 6.35
CA ASP A 356 -15.00 -20.55 6.24
C ASP A 356 -13.73 -19.74 6.13
N HIS A 357 -12.79 -19.92 7.05
CA HIS A 357 -11.47 -19.29 6.98
C HIS A 357 -10.66 -19.90 5.84
N ILE A 358 -10.14 -19.06 4.93
CA ILE A 358 -9.33 -19.50 3.78
C ILE A 358 -7.86 -19.40 4.12
N LYS A 359 -7.38 -18.19 4.48
CA LYS A 359 -5.96 -17.93 4.75
C LYS A 359 -5.79 -16.66 5.57
N THR A 360 -4.71 -16.63 6.35
CA THR A 360 -4.22 -15.44 7.03
C THR A 360 -2.85 -15.07 6.51
N TYR A 361 -2.66 -13.82 6.19
CA TYR A 361 -1.37 -13.22 5.85
C TYR A 361 -0.90 -12.36 7.00
N GLU A 362 0.30 -12.64 7.48
CA GLU A 362 1.05 -11.82 8.43
C GLU A 362 2.16 -11.10 7.65
N ILE A 363 2.19 -9.79 7.75
CA ILE A 363 3.13 -8.95 6.99
C ILE A 363 3.87 -8.06 7.97
N PRO A 364 5.04 -8.50 8.48
CA PRO A 364 5.78 -7.78 9.52
C PRO A 364 6.35 -6.46 9.03
N TYR A 365 6.71 -6.36 7.76
CA TYR A 365 7.33 -5.17 7.16
C TYR A 365 6.40 -4.53 6.13
N ALA A 366 5.16 -4.25 6.53
CA ALA A 366 4.12 -3.80 5.61
C ALA A 366 4.29 -2.34 5.19
N LEU A 367 4.54 -1.44 6.14
CA LEU A 367 4.63 0.00 5.90
C LEU A 367 5.78 0.62 6.70
N PRO A 368 6.68 1.40 6.07
CA PRO A 368 7.73 2.11 6.81
C PRO A 368 7.12 3.14 7.78
N ARG A 369 7.76 3.34 8.93
CA ARG A 369 7.36 4.36 9.89
C ARG A 369 7.75 5.75 9.39
N HIS A 370 6.80 6.67 9.45
CA HIS A 370 6.97 8.08 9.08
C HIS A 370 6.42 8.99 10.18
N PRO A 371 7.16 9.17 11.29
CA PRO A 371 6.75 10.09 12.36
C PRO A 371 6.83 11.55 11.88
N ALA A 372 6.35 12.48 12.69
CA ALA A 372 6.54 13.91 12.45
C ALA A 372 8.04 14.21 12.22
N GLY A 373 8.34 15.05 11.23
CA GLY A 373 9.71 15.39 10.82
C GLY A 373 10.39 14.36 9.89
N PHE A 374 9.70 13.32 9.44
CA PHE A 374 10.31 12.30 8.57
C PHE A 374 10.87 12.87 7.27
N THR A 375 10.31 13.96 6.75
CA THR A 375 10.78 14.61 5.53
C THR A 375 12.19 15.18 5.67
N GLU A 376 12.57 15.56 6.88
CA GLU A 376 13.91 16.08 7.20
C GLU A 376 14.93 14.93 7.43
N HIS A 377 14.45 13.72 7.69
CA HIS A 377 15.25 12.55 8.06
C HIS A 377 15.11 11.39 7.05
N ARG A 378 14.96 11.73 5.78
CA ARG A 378 14.87 10.70 4.72
C ARG A 378 16.17 9.88 4.65
N PRO A 379 16.08 8.56 4.42
CA PRO A 379 17.26 7.74 4.20
C PRO A 379 18.10 8.26 3.02
N PRO A 380 19.43 8.05 3.06
CA PRO A 380 20.29 8.42 1.96
C PRO A 380 19.88 7.69 0.68
N ARG A 381 20.07 8.31 -0.47
CA ARG A 381 19.80 7.70 -1.78
C ARG A 381 20.87 6.69 -2.21
N ARG A 382 21.97 6.57 -1.47
CA ARG A 382 23.04 5.61 -1.72
C ARG A 382 23.37 4.82 -0.48
N ALA A 383 23.58 3.53 -0.68
CA ALA A 383 24.10 2.62 0.33
C ALA A 383 25.60 2.80 0.58
N ALA A 384 26.13 2.20 1.63
CA ALA A 384 27.55 2.34 2.01
C ALA A 384 28.51 1.81 0.92
N ASN A 385 28.10 0.81 0.15
CA ASN A 385 28.86 0.26 -0.97
C ASN A 385 28.65 1.02 -2.31
N GLY A 386 27.97 2.17 -2.27
CA GLY A 386 27.75 3.03 -3.43
C GLY A 386 26.56 2.69 -4.30
N ALA A 387 25.85 1.57 -4.05
CA ALA A 387 24.62 1.25 -4.76
C ALA A 387 23.51 2.27 -4.48
N TRP A 388 22.65 2.54 -5.48
CA TRP A 388 21.49 3.38 -5.29
C TRP A 388 20.39 2.66 -4.50
N LEU A 389 19.63 3.39 -3.70
CA LEU A 389 18.52 2.85 -2.91
C LEU A 389 17.20 3.35 -3.46
N ALA A 390 16.29 2.43 -3.83
CA ALA A 390 14.94 2.74 -4.26
C ALA A 390 13.92 1.94 -3.46
N GLY A 391 12.84 2.59 -3.04
CA GLY A 391 11.77 1.96 -2.26
C GLY A 391 10.87 3.02 -1.65
N ASP A 392 9.67 2.64 -1.23
CA ASP A 392 8.77 3.52 -0.50
C ASP A 392 9.38 4.05 0.80
N TYR A 393 10.28 3.30 1.41
CA TYR A 393 11.01 3.70 2.62
C TYR A 393 12.01 4.84 2.37
N THR A 394 12.45 5.07 1.13
CA THR A 394 13.31 6.20 0.78
C THR A 394 12.52 7.45 0.41
N ASP A 395 11.21 7.36 0.30
CA ASP A 395 10.31 8.46 -0.02
C ASP A 395 9.16 8.55 0.99
N PHE A 396 8.04 7.83 0.78
CA PHE A 396 6.99 7.60 1.76
C PHE A 396 6.22 6.32 1.44
N GLY A 397 5.68 5.68 2.47
CA GLY A 397 5.03 4.38 2.42
C GLY A 397 3.72 4.38 1.65
N ALA A 398 3.78 4.24 0.32
CA ALA A 398 2.65 4.09 -0.59
C ALA A 398 3.10 3.56 -1.95
N ILE A 399 2.14 3.11 -2.78
CA ILE A 399 2.34 2.86 -4.22
C ILE A 399 2.97 4.09 -4.87
N GLN A 400 2.41 5.28 -4.63
CA GLN A 400 2.93 6.57 -5.11
C GLN A 400 4.40 6.78 -4.74
N GLY A 401 4.76 6.59 -3.45
CA GLY A 401 6.13 6.77 -2.99
C GLY A 401 7.11 5.77 -3.58
N ALA A 402 6.69 4.51 -3.75
CA ALA A 402 7.49 3.48 -4.40
C ALA A 402 7.78 3.83 -5.87
N LEU A 403 6.75 4.19 -6.63
CA LEU A 403 6.86 4.59 -8.04
C LEU A 403 7.75 5.84 -8.21
N ARG A 404 7.51 6.87 -7.39
CA ARG A 404 8.30 8.11 -7.40
C ARG A 404 9.76 7.87 -7.05
N SER A 405 10.02 7.04 -6.03
CA SER A 405 11.37 6.67 -5.64
C SER A 405 12.11 6.01 -6.80
N GLY A 406 11.53 5.00 -7.44
CA GLY A 406 12.16 4.32 -8.58
C GLY A 406 12.46 5.26 -9.73
N ARG A 407 11.48 6.07 -10.15
CA ARG A 407 11.68 7.06 -11.24
C ARG A 407 12.76 8.07 -10.91
N THR A 408 12.73 8.66 -9.72
CA THR A 408 13.74 9.68 -9.32
C THR A 408 15.14 9.11 -9.22
N ILE A 409 15.31 7.85 -8.83
CA ILE A 409 16.62 7.19 -8.83
C ILE A 409 17.12 7.00 -10.27
N ALA A 410 16.26 6.54 -11.19
CA ALA A 410 16.65 6.41 -12.60
C ALA A 410 17.09 7.77 -13.20
N GLU A 411 16.34 8.84 -12.94
CA GLU A 411 16.68 10.19 -13.42
C GLU A 411 18.02 10.70 -12.83
N SER A 412 18.25 10.50 -11.53
CA SER A 412 19.50 10.86 -10.86
C SER A 412 20.70 10.06 -11.40
N LEU A 413 20.48 8.80 -11.71
CA LEU A 413 21.49 7.92 -12.32
C LEU A 413 21.86 8.39 -13.73
N MET A 414 20.89 8.73 -14.56
CA MET A 414 21.13 9.24 -15.93
C MET A 414 21.90 10.56 -15.91
N GLN A 415 21.56 11.48 -14.99
CA GLN A 415 22.32 12.71 -14.79
C GLN A 415 23.79 12.42 -14.44
N HIS A 416 24.01 11.47 -13.51
CA HIS A 416 25.36 11.06 -13.11
C HIS A 416 26.15 10.45 -14.27
N LEU A 417 25.52 9.62 -15.12
CA LEU A 417 26.18 9.05 -16.31
C LEU A 417 26.54 10.11 -17.36
N ALA A 418 25.73 11.16 -17.49
CA ALA A 418 26.01 12.27 -18.40
C ALA A 418 27.16 13.18 -17.94
N GLU A 419 27.44 13.25 -16.64
CA GLU A 419 28.48 14.05 -16.02
C GLU A 419 29.87 13.38 -15.99
N VAL A 420 29.92 12.04 -16.11
CA VAL A 420 31.19 11.28 -16.13
C VAL A 420 31.76 11.33 -17.55
N PRO A 421 32.93 11.99 -17.79
CA PRO A 421 33.58 11.98 -19.11
C PRO A 421 33.90 10.53 -19.53
N GLN A 422 33.58 10.17 -20.76
CA GLN A 422 33.91 8.87 -21.36
C GLN A 422 35.42 8.69 -21.50
#